data_6b6a727b11343f82fba475be0ce75907
#
_entry.id   6b6a727b11343f82fba475be0ce75907
#
_cell.length_a   1.000
_cell.length_b   1.000
_cell.length_c   1.000
_cell.angle_alpha   90.00
_cell.angle_beta   90.00
_cell.angle_gamma   90.00
#
_symmetry.space_group_name_H-M   'P 1'
#
loop_
_entity.id
_entity.type
_entity.pdbx_description
1 polymer ?
#
loop_
_entity_poly.entity_id
_entity_poly.type
_entity_poly.pdbx_seq_one_letter_code
_entity_poly.pdbx_strand_id
1 'polypeptide(L)'
;MNTKIFNLLEKNLKLAFILPKYANITIDYDTLVQDLPWTPVRYRKFKDAVEAELQLPCDYIGTLQQITDDLSERYILRFFSEIWKPRTGDYEHTGWELADEVNKLNPEKVLDVGCGYHPFKGRIQNIIGIDPYNNQADYEVDILEYKVKPESYDVILALGSINFNSKDEIEARFSHCVNLLKKGGKFYLRANPGITHKTGPYVEIFPWTFEVVNEFVEKYNLKLETFKKDANDRLYFVYTKL
;
A
#
# COMPACT_ATOMS: atom_id res chain seq x y z
N MET A 1 7.98 8.57 -2.61
CA MET A 1 7.25 9.73 -3.23
C MET A 1 6.29 9.22 -4.29
N ASN A 2 5.05 9.69 -4.26
CA ASN A 2 4.00 9.31 -5.23
C ASN A 2 4.11 10.16 -6.51
N THR A 3 4.59 9.56 -7.60
CA THR A 3 4.79 10.25 -8.88
C THR A 3 3.51 10.77 -9.51
N LYS A 4 2.38 10.14 -9.26
CA LYS A 4 1.08 10.57 -9.83
C LYS A 4 0.58 11.85 -9.17
N ILE A 5 0.70 11.97 -7.84
CA ILE A 5 0.34 13.18 -7.10
C ILE A 5 1.34 14.29 -7.42
N PHE A 6 2.64 13.98 -7.47
CA PHE A 6 3.65 14.94 -7.90
C PHE A 6 3.32 15.53 -9.27
N ASN A 7 3.06 14.71 -10.27
CA ASN A 7 2.71 15.16 -11.61
C ASN A 7 1.42 16.00 -11.65
N LEU A 8 0.44 15.69 -10.80
CA LEU A 8 -0.78 16.50 -10.67
C LEU A 8 -0.44 17.90 -10.16
N LEU A 9 0.35 18.00 -9.09
CA LEU A 9 0.79 19.27 -8.50
C LEU A 9 1.63 20.07 -9.49
N GLU A 10 2.67 19.45 -10.06
CA GLU A 10 3.58 20.07 -11.02
C GLU A 10 2.82 20.63 -12.24
N LYS A 11 1.92 19.85 -12.82
CA LYS A 11 1.06 20.29 -13.95
C LYS A 11 0.24 21.52 -13.58
N ASN A 12 -0.41 21.54 -12.43
CA ASN A 12 -1.24 22.66 -12.02
C ASN A 12 -0.41 23.89 -11.64
N LEU A 13 0.80 23.72 -11.09
CA LEU A 13 1.74 24.81 -10.88
C LEU A 13 2.22 25.40 -12.20
N LYS A 14 2.63 24.58 -13.17
CA LYS A 14 3.01 25.04 -14.51
C LYS A 14 1.87 25.83 -15.20
N LEU A 15 0.64 25.38 -15.05
CA LEU A 15 -0.53 26.11 -15.58
C LEU A 15 -0.77 27.46 -14.84
N ALA A 16 -0.52 27.51 -13.55
CA ALA A 16 -0.66 28.76 -12.78
C ALA A 16 0.39 29.82 -13.21
N PHE A 17 1.56 29.38 -13.68
CA PHE A 17 2.69 30.23 -14.04
C PHE A 17 3.06 30.16 -15.54
N ILE A 18 2.11 29.84 -16.40
CA ILE A 18 2.33 29.68 -17.87
C ILE A 18 2.71 30.98 -18.59
N LEU A 19 2.52 32.16 -17.98
CA LEU A 19 2.81 33.44 -18.65
C LEU A 19 4.32 33.65 -18.83
N PRO A 20 4.76 34.27 -19.96
CA PRO A 20 6.18 34.48 -20.28
C PRO A 20 7.00 35.15 -19.18
N LYS A 21 6.36 36.04 -18.38
CA LYS A 21 7.04 36.70 -17.25
C LYS A 21 7.49 35.77 -16.13
N TYR A 22 7.04 34.52 -16.14
CA TYR A 22 7.43 33.46 -15.21
C TYR A 22 8.29 32.38 -15.87
N ALA A 23 8.82 32.62 -17.07
CA ALA A 23 9.62 31.63 -17.80
C ALA A 23 10.87 31.13 -17.03
N ASN A 24 11.33 31.91 -16.05
CA ASN A 24 12.48 31.57 -15.21
C ASN A 24 12.13 30.82 -13.93
N ILE A 25 10.85 30.51 -13.68
CA ILE A 25 10.45 29.73 -12.51
C ILE A 25 10.68 28.26 -12.84
N THR A 26 11.61 27.65 -12.12
CA THR A 26 11.80 26.19 -12.12
C THR A 26 10.88 25.57 -11.09
N ILE A 27 10.15 24.54 -11.47
CA ILE A 27 9.29 23.75 -10.58
C ILE A 27 9.91 22.37 -10.50
N ASP A 28 10.44 22.04 -9.33
CA ASP A 28 11.06 20.77 -8.98
C ASP A 28 10.67 20.33 -7.57
N TYR A 29 11.26 19.24 -7.09
CA TYR A 29 10.95 18.66 -5.78
C TYR A 29 11.20 19.61 -4.61
N ASP A 30 12.23 20.45 -4.71
CA ASP A 30 12.65 21.39 -3.66
C ASP A 30 11.93 22.73 -3.72
N THR A 31 11.07 22.93 -4.73
CA THR A 31 10.30 24.17 -4.89
C THR A 31 9.45 24.44 -3.66
N LEU A 32 9.71 25.55 -2.97
CA LEU A 32 8.88 26.04 -1.87
C LEU A 32 7.60 26.67 -2.45
N VAL A 33 6.49 25.93 -2.37
CA VAL A 33 5.24 26.29 -3.04
C VAL A 33 4.67 27.62 -2.51
N GLN A 34 4.79 27.90 -1.22
CA GLN A 34 4.33 29.15 -0.62
C GLN A 34 5.11 30.38 -1.12
N ASP A 35 6.37 30.21 -1.57
CA ASP A 35 7.26 31.32 -2.00
C ASP A 35 7.07 31.66 -3.47
N LEU A 36 6.25 30.92 -4.21
CA LEU A 36 5.92 31.23 -5.59
C LEU A 36 5.15 32.56 -5.69
N PRO A 37 5.28 33.31 -6.80
CA PRO A 37 4.68 34.65 -6.94
C PRO A 37 3.15 34.59 -7.15
N TRP A 38 2.46 34.12 -6.10
CA TRP A 38 1.03 33.97 -6.11
C TRP A 38 0.29 35.30 -6.21
N THR A 39 -0.82 35.28 -6.93
CA THR A 39 -1.92 36.19 -6.72
C THR A 39 -3.08 35.40 -6.09
N PRO A 40 -3.99 36.05 -5.32
CA PRO A 40 -5.11 35.32 -4.70
C PRO A 40 -5.92 34.48 -5.69
N VAL A 41 -6.08 34.98 -6.91
CA VAL A 41 -6.84 34.29 -7.97
C VAL A 41 -6.08 33.02 -8.47
N ARG A 42 -4.75 33.12 -8.66
CA ARG A 42 -3.95 31.96 -9.12
C ARG A 42 -3.88 30.90 -8.06
N TYR A 43 -3.61 31.32 -6.82
CA TYR A 43 -3.56 30.39 -5.70
C TYR A 43 -4.87 29.62 -5.55
N ARG A 44 -6.01 30.34 -5.57
CA ARG A 44 -7.33 29.70 -5.51
C ARG A 44 -7.55 28.71 -6.64
N LYS A 45 -7.28 29.10 -7.90
CA LYS A 45 -7.43 28.19 -9.06
C LYS A 45 -6.57 26.95 -8.95
N PHE A 46 -5.32 27.08 -8.50
CA PHE A 46 -4.43 25.95 -8.28
C PHE A 46 -4.99 25.03 -7.18
N LYS A 47 -5.30 25.60 -6.03
CA LYS A 47 -5.89 24.89 -4.90
C LYS A 47 -7.16 24.15 -5.31
N ASP A 48 -8.14 24.84 -5.86
CA ASP A 48 -9.44 24.27 -6.24
C ASP A 48 -9.26 23.11 -7.25
N ALA A 49 -8.33 23.22 -8.19
CA ALA A 49 -8.07 22.18 -9.18
C ALA A 49 -7.47 20.90 -8.55
N VAL A 50 -6.53 21.05 -7.63
CA VAL A 50 -5.89 19.90 -6.97
C VAL A 50 -6.86 19.25 -5.97
N GLU A 51 -7.54 20.06 -5.16
CA GLU A 51 -8.51 19.57 -4.16
C GLU A 51 -9.73 18.91 -4.81
N ALA A 52 -10.21 19.41 -5.93
CA ALA A 52 -11.28 18.76 -6.69
C ALA A 52 -10.87 17.40 -7.23
N GLU A 53 -9.64 17.27 -7.72
CA GLU A 53 -9.13 16.01 -8.29
C GLU A 53 -8.87 14.96 -7.22
N LEU A 54 -8.21 15.35 -6.13
CA LEU A 54 -7.91 14.44 -5.01
C LEU A 54 -9.09 14.28 -4.05
N GLN A 55 -10.04 15.20 -4.07
CA GLN A 55 -11.12 15.35 -3.08
C GLN A 55 -10.59 15.43 -1.63
N LEU A 56 -9.46 16.10 -1.46
CA LEU A 56 -8.77 16.32 -0.19
C LEU A 56 -8.43 17.79 -0.05
N PRO A 57 -8.73 18.43 1.10
CA PRO A 57 -8.22 19.76 1.40
C PRO A 57 -6.70 19.66 1.65
N CYS A 58 -5.96 20.70 1.29
CA CYS A 58 -4.51 20.75 1.52
C CYS A 58 -4.03 22.17 1.84
N ASP A 59 -3.08 22.26 2.75
CA ASP A 59 -2.27 23.44 2.96
C ASP A 59 -0.98 23.28 2.15
N TYR A 60 -0.79 24.17 1.18
CA TYR A 60 0.35 24.11 0.26
C TYR A 60 1.54 24.87 0.85
N ILE A 61 1.98 24.46 2.06
CA ILE A 61 3.13 25.01 2.78
C ILE A 61 4.23 23.93 2.82
N GLY A 62 5.44 24.29 2.40
CA GLY A 62 6.57 23.39 2.31
C GLY A 62 7.07 23.19 0.89
N THR A 63 8.00 22.27 0.72
CA THR A 63 8.48 21.89 -0.60
C THR A 63 7.43 21.08 -1.35
N LEU A 64 7.52 21.08 -2.67
CA LEU A 64 6.63 20.29 -3.51
C LEU A 64 6.69 18.79 -3.16
N GLN A 65 7.86 18.29 -2.74
CA GLN A 65 8.00 16.92 -2.24
C GLN A 65 7.21 16.70 -0.94
N GLN A 66 7.38 17.57 0.06
CA GLN A 66 6.68 17.45 1.34
C GLN A 66 5.16 17.46 1.17
N ILE A 67 4.66 18.35 0.31
CA ILE A 67 3.22 18.42 -0.02
C ILE A 67 2.76 17.16 -0.74
N THR A 68 3.59 16.61 -1.65
CA THR A 68 3.29 15.35 -2.35
C THR A 68 3.17 14.18 -1.37
N ASP A 69 4.10 14.08 -0.43
CA ASP A 69 4.14 12.99 0.55
C ASP A 69 2.96 13.09 1.52
N ASP A 70 2.63 14.27 2.06
CA ASP A 70 1.44 14.49 2.89
C ASP A 70 0.14 14.13 2.17
N LEU A 71 -0.03 14.61 0.93
CA LEU A 71 -1.21 14.28 0.12
C LEU A 71 -1.30 12.78 -0.20
N SER A 72 -0.16 12.12 -0.39
CA SER A 72 -0.11 10.68 -0.66
C SER A 72 -0.59 9.87 0.53
N GLU A 73 -0.12 10.17 1.73
CA GLU A 73 -0.54 9.50 2.96
C GLU A 73 -2.03 9.69 3.21
N ARG A 74 -2.51 10.93 3.07
CA ARG A 74 -3.93 11.26 3.28
C ARG A 74 -4.83 10.66 2.21
N TYR A 75 -4.36 10.56 0.96
CA TYR A 75 -5.12 9.93 -0.11
C TYR A 75 -5.22 8.41 0.10
N ILE A 76 -4.14 7.76 0.53
CA ILE A 76 -4.14 6.34 0.86
C ILE A 76 -5.07 6.06 2.05
N LEU A 77 -4.95 6.84 3.12
CA LEU A 77 -5.84 6.74 4.27
C LEU A 77 -7.32 6.83 3.86
N ARG A 78 -7.68 7.86 3.12
CA ARG A 78 -9.05 8.03 2.63
C ARG A 78 -9.49 6.91 1.71
N PHE A 79 -8.61 6.47 0.82
CA PHE A 79 -8.92 5.38 -0.11
C PHE A 79 -9.30 4.09 0.63
N PHE A 80 -8.51 3.67 1.60
CA PHE A 80 -8.76 2.41 2.29
C PHE A 80 -9.81 2.50 3.40
N SER A 81 -10.00 3.66 4.03
CA SER A 81 -11.02 3.83 5.07
C SER A 81 -12.42 4.14 4.51
N GLU A 82 -12.53 4.91 3.42
CA GLU A 82 -13.81 5.42 2.94
C GLU A 82 -14.23 4.85 1.58
N ILE A 83 -13.28 4.73 0.61
CA ILE A 83 -13.59 4.43 -0.79
C ILE A 83 -13.53 2.93 -1.06
N TRP A 84 -12.45 2.27 -0.61
CA TRP A 84 -12.27 0.85 -0.82
C TRP A 84 -13.24 0.07 0.06
N LYS A 85 -14.04 -0.76 -0.58
CA LYS A 85 -14.90 -1.71 0.12
C LYS A 85 -14.74 -3.06 -0.55
N PRO A 86 -14.45 -4.13 0.20
CA PRO A 86 -14.41 -5.46 -0.36
C PRO A 86 -15.78 -5.80 -0.92
N ARG A 87 -15.81 -6.33 -2.11
CA ARG A 87 -17.03 -6.96 -2.61
C ARG A 87 -17.22 -8.26 -1.85
N THR A 88 -18.41 -8.47 -1.32
CA THR A 88 -18.72 -9.63 -0.47
C THR A 88 -18.52 -10.99 -1.17
N GLY A 89 -18.47 -11.02 -2.51
CA GLY A 89 -18.16 -12.24 -3.30
C GLY A 89 -16.69 -12.40 -3.66
N ASP A 90 -15.86 -11.37 -3.57
CA ASP A 90 -14.47 -11.41 -4.07
C ASP A 90 -13.54 -12.26 -3.18
N TYR A 91 -13.96 -12.56 -1.96
CA TYR A 91 -13.24 -13.44 -1.04
C TYR A 91 -13.50 -14.93 -1.29
N GLU A 92 -14.53 -15.29 -2.04
CA GLU A 92 -14.86 -16.68 -2.36
C GLU A 92 -13.73 -17.41 -3.08
N HIS A 93 -12.93 -16.69 -3.89
CA HIS A 93 -11.91 -17.29 -4.73
C HIS A 93 -10.51 -17.42 -4.10
N THR A 94 -10.21 -16.66 -3.07
CA THR A 94 -8.88 -16.69 -2.41
C THR A 94 -8.95 -16.86 -0.92
N GLY A 95 -10.12 -16.61 -0.31
CA GLY A 95 -10.27 -16.52 1.12
C GLY A 95 -10.67 -17.82 1.78
N TRP A 96 -11.74 -18.45 1.32
CA TRP A 96 -12.32 -19.57 2.07
C TRP A 96 -11.52 -20.85 1.92
N GLU A 97 -11.00 -21.15 0.71
CA GLU A 97 -10.09 -22.28 0.49
C GLU A 97 -8.79 -22.11 1.29
N LEU A 98 -8.30 -20.88 1.40
CA LEU A 98 -7.11 -20.57 2.19
C LEU A 98 -7.34 -20.82 3.68
N ALA A 99 -8.53 -20.52 4.22
CA ALA A 99 -8.82 -20.76 5.63
C ALA A 99 -8.67 -22.25 5.98
N ASP A 100 -9.17 -23.16 5.13
CA ASP A 100 -9.02 -24.59 5.33
C ASP A 100 -7.56 -25.05 5.18
N GLU A 101 -6.82 -24.47 4.22
CA GLU A 101 -5.40 -24.78 4.03
C GLU A 101 -4.58 -24.37 5.25
N VAL A 102 -4.78 -23.16 5.76
CA VAL A 102 -4.08 -22.66 6.95
C VAL A 102 -4.44 -23.47 8.20
N ASN A 103 -5.73 -23.76 8.42
CA ASN A 103 -6.18 -24.54 9.57
C ASN A 103 -5.62 -25.96 9.58
N LYS A 104 -5.40 -26.60 8.42
CA LYS A 104 -4.73 -27.92 8.30
C LYS A 104 -3.29 -27.92 8.80
N LEU A 105 -2.62 -26.77 8.80
CA LEU A 105 -1.28 -26.62 9.37
C LEU A 105 -1.29 -26.63 10.91
N ASN A 106 -2.48 -26.53 11.53
CA ASN A 106 -2.66 -26.42 12.98
C ASN A 106 -1.76 -25.34 13.62
N PRO A 107 -1.78 -24.09 13.14
CA PRO A 107 -0.87 -23.04 13.59
C PRO A 107 -1.21 -22.60 15.02
N GLU A 108 -0.16 -22.34 15.83
CA GLU A 108 -0.33 -21.71 17.14
C GLU A 108 -0.68 -20.23 17.03
N LYS A 109 -0.13 -19.55 15.99
CA LYS A 109 -0.39 -18.13 15.74
C LYS A 109 -0.37 -17.82 14.25
N VAL A 110 -1.38 -17.09 13.81
CA VAL A 110 -1.53 -16.57 12.45
C VAL A 110 -1.61 -15.05 12.50
N LEU A 111 -0.89 -14.36 11.61
CA LEU A 111 -0.99 -12.90 11.42
C LEU A 111 -1.59 -12.59 10.07
N ASP A 112 -2.63 -11.77 10.03
CA ASP A 112 -3.21 -11.21 8.81
C ASP A 112 -2.82 -9.73 8.69
N VAL A 113 -1.92 -9.43 7.76
CA VAL A 113 -1.33 -8.11 7.54
C VAL A 113 -2.16 -7.33 6.52
N GLY A 114 -2.72 -6.21 6.95
CA GLY A 114 -3.69 -5.46 6.15
C GLY A 114 -4.99 -6.24 6.00
N CYS A 115 -5.52 -6.69 7.13
CA CYS A 115 -6.68 -7.58 7.18
C CYS A 115 -7.99 -6.92 6.71
N GLY A 116 -8.01 -5.61 6.51
CA GLY A 116 -9.20 -4.86 6.15
C GLY A 116 -10.31 -5.07 7.18
N TYR A 117 -11.48 -5.54 6.73
CA TYR A 117 -12.62 -5.87 7.61
C TYR A 117 -12.47 -7.20 8.36
N HIS A 118 -11.29 -7.76 8.38
CA HIS A 118 -10.92 -8.98 9.08
C HIS A 118 -11.83 -10.19 8.79
N PRO A 119 -12.01 -10.56 7.50
CA PRO A 119 -12.99 -11.59 7.10
C PRO A 119 -12.64 -12.98 7.57
N PHE A 120 -11.38 -13.25 7.93
CA PHE A 120 -10.90 -14.53 8.43
C PHE A 120 -11.12 -14.73 9.93
N LYS A 121 -11.53 -13.67 10.67
CA LYS A 121 -11.83 -13.77 12.09
C LYS A 121 -12.94 -14.79 12.34
N GLY A 122 -12.66 -15.78 13.20
CA GLY A 122 -13.57 -16.90 13.45
C GLY A 122 -13.57 -18.02 12.40
N ARG A 123 -12.79 -17.88 11.31
CA ARG A 123 -12.61 -18.93 10.27
C ARG A 123 -11.22 -19.55 10.29
N ILE A 124 -10.20 -18.75 10.54
CA ILE A 124 -8.84 -19.22 10.78
C ILE A 124 -8.61 -19.23 12.29
N GLN A 125 -8.10 -20.35 12.79
CA GLN A 125 -7.78 -20.48 14.20
C GLN A 125 -6.58 -19.60 14.58
N ASN A 126 -6.61 -19.03 15.78
CA ASN A 126 -5.51 -18.26 16.35
C ASN A 126 -5.03 -17.08 15.50
N ILE A 127 -5.92 -16.51 14.67
CA ILE A 127 -5.62 -15.38 13.79
C ILE A 127 -5.68 -14.05 14.56
N ILE A 128 -4.71 -13.20 14.28
CA ILE A 128 -4.65 -11.79 14.69
C ILE A 128 -4.61 -10.97 13.41
N GLY A 129 -5.51 -10.01 13.27
CA GLY A 129 -5.56 -9.08 12.15
C GLY A 129 -5.00 -7.72 12.52
N ILE A 130 -4.12 -7.18 11.67
CA ILE A 130 -3.62 -5.80 11.77
C ILE A 130 -3.95 -5.04 10.50
N ASP A 131 -4.37 -3.77 10.66
CA ASP A 131 -4.66 -2.89 9.54
C ASP A 131 -4.57 -1.42 10.00
N PRO A 132 -3.80 -0.54 9.36
CA PRO A 132 -3.65 0.84 9.79
C PRO A 132 -4.88 1.72 9.49
N TYR A 133 -5.83 1.23 8.68
CA TYR A 133 -6.96 2.02 8.17
C TYR A 133 -8.33 1.51 8.62
N ASN A 134 -8.37 0.40 9.37
CA ASN A 134 -9.63 -0.28 9.66
C ASN A 134 -9.79 -0.65 11.12
N ASN A 135 -10.79 -0.10 11.77
CA ASN A 135 -11.08 -0.31 13.19
C ASN A 135 -11.70 -1.70 13.52
N GLN A 136 -11.92 -2.55 12.51
CA GLN A 136 -12.33 -3.94 12.71
C GLN A 136 -11.12 -4.89 12.87
N ALA A 137 -9.91 -4.40 12.62
CA ALA A 137 -8.68 -5.11 12.95
C ALA A 137 -8.55 -5.32 14.47
N ASP A 138 -7.82 -6.36 14.87
CA ASP A 138 -7.49 -6.53 16.29
C ASP A 138 -6.53 -5.44 16.79
N TYR A 139 -5.68 -4.92 15.89
CA TYR A 139 -4.82 -3.76 16.13
C TYR A 139 -4.85 -2.83 14.90
N GLU A 140 -5.20 -1.57 15.14
CA GLU A 140 -5.17 -0.51 14.13
C GLU A 140 -3.74 0.06 14.02
N VAL A 141 -2.88 -0.64 13.25
CA VAL A 141 -1.44 -0.35 13.18
C VAL A 141 -0.84 -0.84 11.85
N ASP A 142 0.15 -0.11 11.31
CA ASP A 142 0.98 -0.61 10.18
C ASP A 142 1.91 -1.71 10.67
N ILE A 143 2.22 -2.66 9.78
CA ILE A 143 3.12 -3.79 10.10
C ILE A 143 4.50 -3.32 10.59
N LEU A 144 5.03 -2.20 10.11
CA LEU A 144 6.33 -1.66 10.55
C LEU A 144 6.30 -1.11 11.99
N GLU A 145 5.12 -0.75 12.47
CA GLU A 145 4.90 -0.26 13.84
C GLU A 145 4.47 -1.37 14.79
N TYR A 146 4.08 -2.53 14.26
CA TYR A 146 3.63 -3.67 15.05
C TYR A 146 4.79 -4.38 15.75
N LYS A 147 4.98 -4.09 17.05
CA LYS A 147 6.14 -4.51 17.84
C LYS A 147 5.86 -5.81 18.61
N VAL A 148 6.28 -6.92 18.04
CA VAL A 148 6.28 -8.24 18.67
C VAL A 148 7.65 -8.92 18.50
N LYS A 149 7.90 -10.00 19.24
CA LYS A 149 9.16 -10.74 19.13
C LYS A 149 9.33 -11.33 17.72
N PRO A 150 10.55 -11.36 17.18
CA PRO A 150 10.84 -12.15 16.00
C PRO A 150 10.37 -13.60 16.17
N GLU A 151 10.11 -14.27 15.04
CA GLU A 151 9.72 -15.70 15.01
C GLU A 151 8.51 -16.03 15.91
N SER A 152 7.49 -15.15 15.92
CA SER A 152 6.29 -15.31 16.74
C SER A 152 5.14 -16.00 16.02
N TYR A 153 5.16 -16.08 14.68
CA TYR A 153 4.03 -16.56 13.88
C TYR A 153 4.40 -17.80 13.07
N ASP A 154 3.48 -18.78 13.04
CA ASP A 154 3.59 -19.97 12.20
C ASP A 154 3.16 -19.67 10.77
N VAL A 155 2.19 -18.79 10.62
CA VAL A 155 1.64 -18.35 9.33
C VAL A 155 1.47 -16.85 9.32
N ILE A 156 1.83 -16.22 8.20
CA ILE A 156 1.53 -14.81 7.91
C ILE A 156 0.75 -14.75 6.59
N LEU A 157 -0.29 -13.94 6.57
CA LEU A 157 -1.08 -13.62 5.38
C LEU A 157 -0.86 -12.14 5.01
N ALA A 158 -0.70 -11.86 3.71
CA ALA A 158 -0.70 -10.49 3.16
C ALA A 158 -1.46 -10.50 1.83
N LEU A 159 -2.79 -10.57 1.91
CA LEU A 159 -3.64 -10.80 0.75
C LEU A 159 -4.08 -9.50 0.08
N GLY A 160 -3.11 -8.73 -0.40
CA GLY A 160 -3.34 -7.46 -1.09
C GLY A 160 -2.80 -6.23 -0.36
N SER A 161 -2.22 -6.38 0.82
CA SER A 161 -1.72 -5.27 1.63
C SER A 161 -0.31 -4.82 1.25
N ILE A 162 0.60 -5.74 0.90
CA ILE A 162 1.98 -5.42 0.50
C ILE A 162 2.01 -5.19 -1.02
N ASN A 163 1.33 -4.15 -1.49
CA ASN A 163 1.15 -3.84 -2.91
C ASN A 163 1.34 -2.35 -3.25
N PHE A 164 1.57 -1.51 -2.27
CA PHE A 164 1.47 -0.07 -2.45
C PHE A 164 2.78 0.63 -2.13
N ASN A 165 3.04 1.72 -2.84
CA ASN A 165 4.21 2.57 -2.73
C ASN A 165 5.49 2.01 -3.40
N SER A 166 6.65 2.53 -3.02
CA SER A 166 7.93 2.22 -3.64
C SER A 166 8.44 0.79 -3.33
N LYS A 167 9.42 0.32 -4.12
CA LYS A 167 10.08 -0.97 -3.85
C LYS A 167 10.67 -1.03 -2.44
N ASP A 168 11.27 0.05 -1.97
CA ASP A 168 11.90 0.10 -0.65
C ASP A 168 10.87 -0.08 0.47
N GLU A 169 9.68 0.52 0.34
CA GLU A 169 8.60 0.37 1.32
C GLU A 169 7.97 -1.03 1.28
N ILE A 170 7.80 -1.59 0.08
CA ILE A 170 7.38 -2.99 -0.10
C ILE A 170 8.37 -3.92 0.60
N GLU A 171 9.64 -3.71 0.36
CA GLU A 171 10.71 -4.52 0.90
C GLU A 171 10.83 -4.40 2.42
N ALA A 172 10.68 -3.19 2.97
CA ALA A 172 10.66 -2.97 4.41
C ALA A 172 9.54 -3.77 5.09
N ARG A 173 8.30 -3.70 4.56
CA ARG A 173 7.15 -4.46 5.08
C ARG A 173 7.33 -5.96 4.92
N PHE A 174 7.82 -6.39 3.76
CA PHE A 174 8.07 -7.81 3.49
C PHE A 174 9.13 -8.39 4.44
N SER A 175 10.27 -7.71 4.61
CA SER A 175 11.34 -8.15 5.49
C SER A 175 10.89 -8.21 6.95
N HIS A 176 10.07 -7.25 7.38
CA HIS A 176 9.49 -7.26 8.73
C HIS A 176 8.58 -8.50 8.92
N CYS A 177 7.72 -8.83 7.95
CA CYS A 177 6.91 -10.05 7.99
C CYS A 177 7.80 -11.30 8.09
N VAL A 178 8.84 -11.41 7.26
CA VAL A 178 9.77 -12.55 7.31
C VAL A 178 10.48 -12.65 8.67
N ASN A 179 10.84 -11.51 9.30
CA ASN A 179 11.42 -11.52 10.63
C ASN A 179 10.44 -12.05 11.70
N LEU A 180 9.16 -11.76 11.58
CA LEU A 180 8.12 -12.24 12.49
C LEU A 180 7.76 -13.71 12.28
N LEU A 181 8.05 -14.28 11.11
CA LEU A 181 7.74 -15.65 10.76
C LEU A 181 8.75 -16.62 11.41
N LYS A 182 8.26 -17.69 12.03
CA LYS A 182 9.09 -18.79 12.55
C LYS A 182 9.82 -19.52 11.41
N LYS A 183 10.93 -20.18 11.71
CA LYS A 183 11.52 -21.16 10.77
C LYS A 183 10.52 -22.26 10.45
N GLY A 184 10.44 -22.64 9.18
CA GLY A 184 9.42 -23.56 8.66
C GLY A 184 8.03 -22.94 8.52
N GLY A 185 7.82 -21.71 8.98
CA GLY A 185 6.55 -20.99 8.86
C GLY A 185 6.22 -20.61 7.41
N LYS A 186 4.95 -20.39 7.14
CA LYS A 186 4.44 -20.08 5.79
C LYS A 186 3.98 -18.63 5.66
N PHE A 187 4.39 -17.98 4.57
CA PHE A 187 3.99 -16.64 4.20
C PHE A 187 3.16 -16.65 2.91
N TYR A 188 1.89 -16.34 3.03
CA TYR A 188 0.93 -16.31 1.93
C TYR A 188 0.75 -14.89 1.44
N LEU A 189 0.97 -14.67 0.16
CA LEU A 189 0.79 -13.36 -0.46
C LEU A 189 -0.15 -13.42 -1.65
N ARG A 190 -0.95 -12.37 -1.77
CA ARG A 190 -1.70 -12.03 -2.99
C ARG A 190 -1.26 -10.66 -3.45
N ALA A 191 -0.57 -10.59 -4.58
CA ALA A 191 0.12 -9.40 -5.03
C ALA A 191 -0.47 -8.84 -6.33
N ASN A 192 -0.28 -7.55 -6.54
CA ASN A 192 -0.77 -6.84 -7.71
C ASN A 192 0.33 -6.76 -8.79
N PRO A 193 0.10 -7.27 -10.01
CA PRO A 193 1.07 -7.17 -11.10
C PRO A 193 1.10 -5.79 -11.79
N GLY A 194 0.61 -4.74 -11.16
CA GLY A 194 0.56 -3.37 -11.70
C GLY A 194 -0.81 -2.94 -12.25
N ILE A 195 -1.88 -3.68 -11.94
CA ILE A 195 -3.24 -3.33 -12.37
C ILE A 195 -3.75 -2.14 -11.55
N THR A 196 -4.05 -1.03 -12.21
CA THR A 196 -4.55 0.18 -11.57
C THR A 196 -6.03 0.06 -11.19
N HIS A 197 -6.39 0.43 -9.98
CA HIS A 197 -7.78 0.53 -9.55
C HIS A 197 -8.44 1.80 -10.10
N LYS A 198 -9.65 1.67 -10.65
CA LYS A 198 -10.40 2.81 -11.20
C LYS A 198 -10.75 3.87 -10.16
N THR A 199 -10.98 3.45 -8.91
CA THR A 199 -11.41 4.31 -7.79
C THR A 199 -10.26 4.89 -6.98
N GLY A 200 -9.01 4.47 -7.26
CA GLY A 200 -7.80 4.94 -6.59
C GLY A 200 -6.70 5.33 -7.59
N PRO A 201 -6.96 6.30 -8.53
CA PRO A 201 -6.01 6.61 -9.59
C PRO A 201 -4.67 7.16 -9.07
N TYR A 202 -4.67 7.73 -7.86
CA TYR A 202 -3.48 8.29 -7.20
C TYR A 202 -2.84 7.36 -6.18
N VAL A 203 -3.38 6.16 -5.99
CA VAL A 203 -2.71 5.10 -5.22
C VAL A 203 -1.57 4.55 -6.07
N GLU A 204 -0.36 4.61 -5.57
CA GLU A 204 0.81 4.02 -6.22
C GLU A 204 0.83 2.53 -5.96
N ILE A 205 0.82 1.74 -7.04
CA ILE A 205 0.79 0.27 -6.98
C ILE A 205 2.15 -0.24 -7.39
N PHE A 206 2.78 -1.03 -6.53
CA PHE A 206 4.02 -1.72 -6.87
C PHE A 206 3.72 -2.90 -7.82
N PRO A 207 4.35 -2.96 -8.99
CA PRO A 207 4.13 -4.03 -9.94
C PRO A 207 4.94 -5.27 -9.55
N TRP A 208 4.33 -6.20 -8.85
CA TRP A 208 4.95 -7.48 -8.55
C TRP A 208 5.17 -8.29 -9.82
N THR A 209 6.35 -8.89 -9.96
CA THR A 209 6.71 -9.79 -11.05
C THR A 209 7.32 -11.08 -10.49
N PHE A 210 7.45 -12.10 -11.34
CA PHE A 210 8.11 -13.35 -10.95
C PHE A 210 9.59 -13.14 -10.57
N GLU A 211 10.26 -12.21 -11.22
CA GLU A 211 11.64 -11.83 -10.94
C GLU A 211 11.78 -11.25 -9.53
N VAL A 212 10.87 -10.35 -9.13
CA VAL A 212 10.84 -9.80 -7.76
C VAL A 212 10.55 -10.88 -6.72
N VAL A 213 9.61 -11.78 -7.03
CA VAL A 213 9.31 -12.93 -6.16
C VAL A 213 10.54 -13.80 -5.92
N ASN A 214 11.31 -14.10 -6.98
CA ASN A 214 12.56 -14.87 -6.87
C ASN A 214 13.71 -14.10 -6.22
N GLU A 215 13.84 -12.80 -6.49
CA GLU A 215 14.80 -11.95 -5.77
C GLU A 215 14.60 -12.06 -4.25
N PHE A 216 13.37 -12.06 -3.78
CA PHE A 216 13.06 -12.16 -2.36
C PHE A 216 13.30 -13.58 -1.79
N VAL A 217 13.16 -14.64 -2.60
CA VAL A 217 13.58 -16.00 -2.21
C VAL A 217 15.05 -16.00 -1.79
N GLU A 218 15.93 -15.49 -2.65
CA GLU A 218 17.37 -15.49 -2.40
C GLU A 218 17.73 -14.55 -1.25
N LYS A 219 17.19 -13.34 -1.27
CA LYS A 219 17.54 -12.29 -0.31
C LYS A 219 17.15 -12.63 1.13
N TYR A 220 16.01 -13.31 1.33
CA TYR A 220 15.46 -13.59 2.66
C TYR A 220 15.53 -15.05 3.08
N ASN A 221 16.28 -15.87 2.34
CA ASN A 221 16.43 -17.31 2.62
C ASN A 221 15.07 -18.01 2.75
N LEU A 222 14.28 -17.89 1.69
CA LEU A 222 12.94 -18.48 1.59
C LEU A 222 12.91 -19.61 0.57
N LYS A 223 11.90 -20.48 0.66
CA LYS A 223 11.55 -21.44 -0.38
C LYS A 223 10.20 -21.03 -0.97
N LEU A 224 10.15 -20.85 -2.28
CA LEU A 224 8.90 -20.63 -3.00
C LEU A 224 8.18 -21.97 -3.20
N GLU A 225 7.00 -22.12 -2.58
CA GLU A 225 6.21 -23.36 -2.65
C GLU A 225 5.19 -23.30 -3.78
N THR A 226 4.60 -22.14 -4.00
CA THR A 226 3.53 -21.92 -4.97
C THR A 226 3.70 -20.58 -5.63
N PHE A 227 3.47 -20.52 -6.94
CA PHE A 227 3.32 -19.28 -7.71
C PHE A 227 2.28 -19.49 -8.80
N LYS A 228 1.21 -18.72 -8.77
CA LYS A 228 0.12 -18.77 -9.75
C LYS A 228 -0.57 -17.43 -9.93
N LYS A 229 -1.30 -17.26 -11.03
CA LYS A 229 -2.29 -16.20 -11.16
C LYS A 229 -3.64 -16.69 -10.66
N ASP A 230 -4.38 -15.84 -9.97
CA ASP A 230 -5.77 -16.09 -9.60
C ASP A 230 -6.74 -15.64 -10.72
N ALA A 231 -8.03 -15.86 -10.53
CA ALA A 231 -9.08 -15.52 -11.50
C ALA A 231 -9.20 -14.01 -11.78
N ASN A 232 -8.59 -13.16 -10.94
CA ASN A 232 -8.58 -11.71 -11.09
C ASN A 232 -7.22 -11.19 -11.60
N ASP A 233 -6.41 -12.04 -12.24
CA ASP A 233 -5.06 -11.73 -12.71
C ASP A 233 -4.09 -11.27 -11.62
N ARG A 234 -4.39 -11.52 -10.34
CA ARG A 234 -3.47 -11.26 -9.24
C ARG A 234 -2.47 -12.41 -9.11
N LEU A 235 -1.26 -12.08 -8.67
CA LEU A 235 -0.25 -13.06 -8.34
C LEU A 235 -0.54 -13.63 -6.95
N TYR A 236 -0.59 -14.94 -6.85
CA TYR A 236 -0.70 -15.67 -5.58
C TYR A 236 0.53 -16.54 -5.41
N PHE A 237 1.20 -16.39 -4.30
CA PHE A 237 2.40 -17.15 -4.02
C PHE A 237 2.59 -17.42 -2.52
N VAL A 238 3.29 -18.50 -2.22
CA VAL A 238 3.52 -18.96 -0.85
C VAL A 238 5.00 -19.22 -0.66
N TYR A 239 5.55 -18.64 0.39
CA TYR A 239 6.90 -18.94 0.84
C TYR A 239 6.92 -19.79 2.10
N THR A 240 7.99 -20.56 2.27
CA THR A 240 8.37 -21.17 3.55
C THR A 240 9.71 -20.56 3.98
N LYS A 241 9.82 -20.08 5.23
CA LYS A 241 11.08 -19.59 5.81
C LYS A 241 12.01 -20.77 6.13
N LEU A 242 13.26 -20.75 5.65
CA LEU A 242 14.24 -21.80 5.84
C LEU A 242 15.05 -21.67 7.14
#